data_02b824a9856d5a3b4edffb599855d51b
#
_entry.id   02b824a9856d5a3b4edffb599855d51b
#
_cell.length_a   1.000
_cell.length_b   1.000
_cell.length_c   1.000
_cell.angle_alpha   90.00
_cell.angle_beta   90.00
_cell.angle_gamma   90.00
#
_symmetry.space_group_name_H-M   'P 1'
#
loop_
_entity.id
_entity.type
_entity.pdbx_description
1 polymer ?
#
loop_
_entity_poly.entity_id
_entity_poly.type
_entity_poly.pdbx_seq_one_letter_code
_entity_poly.pdbx_strand_id
1 'polypeptide(L)'
;MEYGETFEQSINRSDYRILVVDDVMSNVLLLKILLTNEKFQVLTANNGTSCLQVCREQHPDLVLLDVMMPDISGFDTAVELKKNPETADIPIIFLTALNSPSDLVHGFQVGANDFLSKPFNKEELIMRVMHQISL
;
A
#
# COMPACT_ATOMS: atom_id res chain seq x y z
N MET A 1 24.37 10.07 22.24
CA MET A 1 23.31 9.48 21.45
C MET A 1 23.78 9.23 20.02
N GLU A 2 23.49 8.07 19.54
CA GLU A 2 23.86 7.75 18.18
C GLU A 2 23.11 8.65 17.20
N TYR A 3 23.83 9.37 16.41
CA TYR A 3 23.24 10.32 15.50
C TYR A 3 22.31 9.67 14.49
N GLY A 4 22.57 8.42 14.15
CA GLY A 4 21.76 7.70 13.20
C GLY A 4 20.46 7.14 13.77
N GLU A 5 20.23 7.29 15.06
CA GLU A 5 19.01 6.78 15.66
C GLU A 5 17.83 7.65 15.25
N THR A 6 16.98 7.12 14.38
CA THR A 6 15.82 7.84 13.88
C THR A 6 14.55 7.16 14.37
N PHE A 7 13.43 7.87 14.24
CA PHE A 7 12.13 7.30 14.55
C PHE A 7 11.88 6.02 13.76
N GLU A 8 12.24 6.02 12.48
CA GLU A 8 12.06 4.85 11.62
C GLU A 8 12.88 3.67 12.08
N GLN A 9 14.08 3.91 12.58
CA GLN A 9 14.95 2.83 13.06
C GLN A 9 14.41 2.19 14.32
N SER A 10 13.61 2.91 15.11
CA SER A 10 13.05 2.38 16.35
C SER A 10 11.79 1.55 16.11
N ILE A 11 11.22 1.56 14.90
CA ILE A 11 10.03 0.82 14.58
C ILE A 11 10.35 -0.66 14.41
N ASN A 12 9.59 -1.51 15.09
CA ASN A 12 9.68 -2.94 14.88
C ASN A 12 8.80 -3.30 13.68
N ARG A 13 9.42 -3.51 12.53
CA ARG A 13 8.72 -3.76 11.28
C ARG A 13 7.85 -5.01 11.33
N SER A 14 8.21 -6.00 12.14
CA SER A 14 7.44 -7.24 12.22
C SER A 14 6.09 -7.04 12.92
N ASP A 15 5.86 -5.90 13.54
CA ASP A 15 4.56 -5.56 14.11
C ASP A 15 3.58 -5.01 13.07
N TYR A 16 4.04 -4.73 11.86
CA TYR A 16 3.22 -4.09 10.84
C TYR A 16 2.88 -5.04 9.71
N ARG A 17 1.62 -5.02 9.29
CA ARG A 17 1.11 -5.86 8.21
C ARG A 17 0.80 -4.99 7.01
N ILE A 18 1.39 -5.35 5.88
CA ILE A 18 1.24 -4.62 4.62
C ILE A 18 0.41 -5.48 3.69
N LEU A 19 -0.72 -4.96 3.22
CA LEU A 19 -1.54 -5.65 2.24
C LEU A 19 -1.09 -5.24 0.83
N VAL A 20 -0.73 -6.22 0.02
CA VAL A 20 -0.34 -6.00 -1.38
C VAL A 20 -1.48 -6.46 -2.28
N VAL A 21 -1.96 -5.55 -3.13
CA VAL A 21 -3.11 -5.82 -4.02
C VAL A 21 -2.71 -5.57 -5.46
N ASP A 22 -2.67 -6.62 -6.26
CA ASP A 22 -2.34 -6.55 -7.68
C ASP A 22 -2.94 -7.81 -8.34
N ASP A 23 -3.48 -7.67 -9.55
CA ASP A 23 -4.05 -8.81 -10.25
C ASP A 23 -3.00 -9.64 -10.99
N VAL A 24 -1.76 -9.16 -11.07
CA VAL A 24 -0.66 -9.88 -11.69
C VAL A 24 0.14 -10.58 -10.62
N MET A 25 0.10 -11.92 -10.60
CA MET A 25 0.70 -12.71 -9.54
C MET A 25 2.20 -12.45 -9.37
N SER A 26 2.92 -12.26 -10.47
CA SER A 26 4.36 -12.00 -10.38
C SER A 26 4.66 -10.69 -9.65
N ASN A 27 3.80 -9.69 -9.79
CA ASN A 27 3.96 -8.44 -9.05
C ASN A 27 3.72 -8.65 -7.56
N VAL A 28 2.68 -9.42 -7.22
CA VAL A 28 2.39 -9.74 -5.82
C VAL A 28 3.57 -10.47 -5.18
N LEU A 29 4.11 -11.47 -5.87
CA LEU A 29 5.24 -12.24 -5.35
C LEU A 29 6.48 -11.38 -5.16
N LEU A 30 6.78 -10.50 -6.12
CA LEU A 30 7.93 -9.61 -5.99
C LEU A 30 7.80 -8.72 -4.78
N LEU A 31 6.66 -8.07 -4.62
CA LEU A 31 6.42 -7.16 -3.49
C LEU A 31 6.47 -7.94 -2.17
N LYS A 32 5.89 -9.13 -2.15
CA LYS A 32 5.92 -9.97 -0.94
C LYS A 32 7.35 -10.29 -0.54
N ILE A 33 8.19 -10.67 -1.50
CA ILE A 33 9.60 -10.99 -1.23
C ILE A 33 10.33 -9.75 -0.70
N LEU A 34 10.16 -8.61 -1.36
CA LEU A 34 10.87 -7.38 -0.96
C LEU A 34 10.46 -6.96 0.45
N LEU A 35 9.17 -6.98 0.75
CA LEU A 35 8.68 -6.54 2.06
C LEU A 35 9.00 -7.55 3.16
N THR A 36 8.91 -8.83 2.87
CA THR A 36 9.24 -9.88 3.84
C THR A 36 10.74 -9.82 4.19
N ASN A 37 11.59 -9.57 3.20
CA ASN A 37 13.02 -9.42 3.45
C ASN A 37 13.32 -8.22 4.34
N GLU A 38 12.45 -7.22 4.35
CA GLU A 38 12.57 -6.06 5.23
C GLU A 38 11.83 -6.25 6.56
N LYS A 39 11.41 -7.47 6.85
CA LYS A 39 10.82 -7.90 8.13
C LYS A 39 9.36 -7.53 8.34
N PHE A 40 8.68 -7.02 7.33
CA PHE A 40 7.23 -6.77 7.42
C PHE A 40 6.45 -8.06 7.30
N GLN A 41 5.27 -8.10 7.91
CA GLN A 41 4.28 -9.14 7.62
C GLN A 41 3.51 -8.71 6.38
N VAL A 42 3.23 -9.66 5.48
CA VAL A 42 2.59 -9.35 4.21
C VAL A 42 1.31 -10.14 4.06
N LEU A 43 0.24 -9.43 3.74
CA LEU A 43 -1.04 -9.99 3.32
C LEU A 43 -1.18 -9.73 1.82
N THR A 44 -1.92 -10.56 1.12
CA THR A 44 -2.08 -10.42 -0.32
C THR A 44 -3.54 -10.49 -0.73
N ALA A 45 -3.88 -9.78 -1.80
CA ALA A 45 -5.17 -9.86 -2.47
C ALA A 45 -4.92 -9.65 -3.96
N ASN A 46 -5.77 -10.24 -4.80
CA ASN A 46 -5.53 -10.19 -6.24
C ASN A 46 -6.61 -9.40 -6.99
N ASN A 47 -7.51 -8.76 -6.29
CA ASN A 47 -8.51 -7.89 -6.90
C ASN A 47 -9.10 -6.96 -5.83
N GLY A 48 -9.92 -6.00 -6.27
CA GLY A 48 -10.48 -5.01 -5.36
C GLY A 48 -11.45 -5.61 -4.35
N THR A 49 -12.26 -6.57 -4.77
CA THR A 49 -13.22 -7.21 -3.86
C THR A 49 -12.52 -7.92 -2.71
N SER A 50 -11.48 -8.69 -3.01
CA SER A 50 -10.72 -9.34 -1.94
C SER A 50 -9.94 -8.34 -1.10
N CYS A 51 -9.50 -7.24 -1.68
CA CYS A 51 -8.87 -6.16 -0.92
C CYS A 51 -9.83 -5.62 0.15
N LEU A 52 -11.07 -5.33 -0.23
CA LEU A 52 -12.06 -4.84 0.72
C LEU A 52 -12.32 -5.85 1.83
N GLN A 53 -12.40 -7.12 1.48
CA GLN A 53 -12.64 -8.17 2.46
C GLN A 53 -11.50 -8.28 3.46
N VAL A 54 -10.26 -8.32 2.98
CA VAL A 54 -9.08 -8.43 3.84
C VAL A 54 -8.99 -7.22 4.77
N CYS A 55 -9.26 -6.03 4.25
CA CYS A 55 -9.20 -4.82 5.07
C CYS A 55 -10.23 -4.84 6.19
N ARG A 56 -11.45 -5.32 5.92
CA ARG A 56 -12.48 -5.42 6.94
C ARG A 56 -12.15 -6.47 7.99
N GLU A 57 -11.59 -7.61 7.56
CA GLU A 57 -11.36 -8.74 8.46
C GLU A 57 -10.06 -8.62 9.24
N GLN A 58 -9.02 -8.07 8.64
CA GLN A 58 -7.69 -8.10 9.22
C GLN A 58 -7.09 -6.74 9.50
N HIS A 59 -7.68 -5.69 8.98
CA HIS A 59 -7.26 -4.29 9.22
C HIS A 59 -5.75 -4.11 9.09
N PRO A 60 -5.19 -4.23 7.88
CA PRO A 60 -3.75 -4.04 7.69
C PRO A 60 -3.33 -2.61 8.04
N ASP A 61 -2.05 -2.43 8.27
CA ASP A 61 -1.49 -1.12 8.64
C ASP A 61 -1.24 -0.24 7.41
N LEU A 62 -1.22 -0.83 6.23
CA LEU A 62 -0.98 -0.12 4.98
C LEU A 62 -1.45 -1.00 3.83
N VAL A 63 -2.02 -0.37 2.80
CA VAL A 63 -2.40 -1.06 1.56
C VAL A 63 -1.57 -0.52 0.41
N LEU A 64 -0.88 -1.41 -0.29
CA LEU A 64 -0.24 -1.11 -1.58
C LEU A 64 -1.21 -1.59 -2.65
N LEU A 65 -1.79 -0.68 -3.40
CA LEU A 65 -2.97 -0.95 -4.21
C LEU A 65 -2.72 -0.58 -5.67
N ASP A 66 -2.75 -1.58 -6.53
CA ASP A 66 -2.67 -1.34 -7.97
C ASP A 66 -3.93 -0.62 -8.45
N VAL A 67 -3.77 0.31 -9.38
CA VAL A 67 -4.89 1.07 -9.92
C VAL A 67 -5.67 0.27 -10.95
N MET A 68 -4.98 -0.46 -11.82
CA MET A 68 -5.59 -1.14 -12.96
C MET A 68 -5.89 -2.60 -12.61
N MET A 69 -7.15 -2.88 -12.28
CA MET A 69 -7.58 -4.24 -11.93
C MET A 69 -8.91 -4.56 -12.61
N PRO A 70 -9.18 -5.86 -12.87
CA PRO A 70 -10.31 -6.22 -13.75
C PRO A 70 -11.70 -6.13 -13.12
N ASP A 71 -11.84 -6.31 -11.79
CA ASP A 71 -13.18 -6.28 -11.17
C ASP A 71 -13.60 -4.84 -10.83
N ILE A 72 -12.92 -4.22 -9.88
CA ILE A 72 -13.08 -2.79 -9.59
C ILE A 72 -11.68 -2.18 -9.60
N SER A 73 -11.59 -0.94 -10.06
CA SER A 73 -10.31 -0.26 -10.14
C SER A 73 -9.77 0.02 -8.75
N GLY A 74 -8.44 0.28 -8.65
CA GLY A 74 -7.87 0.70 -7.40
C GLY A 74 -8.48 1.98 -6.89
N PHE A 75 -8.82 2.92 -7.79
CA PHE A 75 -9.48 4.15 -7.38
C PHE A 75 -10.83 3.87 -6.72
N ASP A 76 -11.65 3.03 -7.35
CA ASP A 76 -12.97 2.70 -6.79
C ASP A 76 -12.84 1.91 -5.49
N THR A 77 -11.83 1.04 -5.41
CA THR A 77 -11.54 0.31 -4.17
C THR A 77 -11.21 1.29 -3.04
N ALA A 78 -10.39 2.29 -3.32
CA ALA A 78 -10.04 3.30 -2.33
C ALA A 78 -11.27 4.07 -1.86
N VAL A 79 -12.18 4.42 -2.78
CA VAL A 79 -13.43 5.10 -2.41
C VAL A 79 -14.21 4.25 -1.41
N GLU A 80 -14.34 2.94 -1.67
CA GLU A 80 -15.07 2.05 -0.79
C GLU A 80 -14.41 1.92 0.57
N LEU A 81 -13.07 1.84 0.61
CA LEU A 81 -12.36 1.80 1.88
C LEU A 81 -12.60 3.06 2.71
N LYS A 82 -12.59 4.22 2.07
CA LYS A 82 -12.74 5.49 2.78
C LYS A 82 -14.17 5.77 3.21
N LYS A 83 -15.15 5.15 2.57
CA LYS A 83 -16.56 5.27 2.99
C LYS A 83 -16.87 4.49 4.25
N ASN A 84 -16.15 3.41 4.53
CA ASN A 84 -16.44 2.53 5.66
C ASN A 84 -15.61 3.00 6.86
N PRO A 85 -16.27 3.41 7.98
CA PRO A 85 -15.53 3.88 9.15
C PRO A 85 -14.52 2.87 9.70
N GLU A 86 -14.75 1.57 9.48
CA GLU A 86 -13.85 0.53 9.97
C GLU A 86 -12.55 0.48 9.19
N THR A 87 -12.52 0.98 7.94
CA THR A 87 -11.34 0.90 7.10
C THR A 87 -10.83 2.28 6.64
N ALA A 88 -11.55 3.34 6.97
CA ALA A 88 -11.23 4.68 6.45
C ALA A 88 -9.86 5.20 6.89
N ASP A 89 -9.35 4.71 8.01
CA ASP A 89 -8.07 5.14 8.56
C ASP A 89 -6.87 4.40 7.98
N ILE A 90 -7.07 3.35 7.19
CA ILE A 90 -5.97 2.58 6.63
C ILE A 90 -5.30 3.40 5.52
N PRO A 91 -4.00 3.69 5.63
CA PRO A 91 -3.31 4.44 4.58
C PRO A 91 -3.17 3.62 3.30
N ILE A 92 -3.21 4.32 2.16
CA ILE A 92 -3.18 3.71 0.84
C ILE A 92 -2.04 4.34 0.03
N ILE A 93 -1.18 3.49 -0.52
CA ILE A 93 -0.21 3.88 -1.54
C ILE A 93 -0.64 3.22 -2.84
N PHE A 94 -0.92 4.02 -3.87
CA PHE A 94 -1.22 3.46 -5.19
C PHE A 94 0.07 3.05 -5.89
N LEU A 95 0.04 1.85 -6.47
CA LEU A 95 1.11 1.36 -7.36
C LEU A 95 0.58 1.46 -8.77
N THR A 96 1.21 2.27 -9.62
CA THR A 96 0.62 2.51 -10.93
C THR A 96 1.64 2.96 -11.96
N ALA A 97 1.39 2.57 -13.21
CA ALA A 97 2.09 3.15 -14.36
C ALA A 97 1.46 4.47 -14.79
N LEU A 98 0.30 4.83 -14.25
CA LEU A 98 -0.34 6.11 -14.54
C LEU A 98 0.45 7.23 -13.87
N ASN A 99 0.80 8.25 -14.66
CA ASN A 99 1.63 9.32 -14.13
C ASN A 99 1.21 10.71 -14.63
N SER A 100 0.04 10.83 -15.27
CA SER A 100 -0.44 12.13 -15.66
C SER A 100 -0.86 12.95 -14.44
N PRO A 101 -0.74 14.27 -14.48
CA PRO A 101 -1.18 15.09 -13.34
C PRO A 101 -2.64 14.86 -12.95
N SER A 102 -3.53 14.64 -13.92
CA SER A 102 -4.93 14.41 -13.61
C SER A 102 -5.15 13.10 -12.90
N ASP A 103 -4.39 12.04 -13.22
CA ASP A 103 -4.48 10.76 -12.54
C ASP A 103 -4.02 10.89 -11.10
N LEU A 104 -2.93 11.61 -10.87
CA LEU A 104 -2.41 11.82 -9.52
C LEU A 104 -3.40 12.60 -8.66
N VAL A 105 -3.97 13.67 -9.21
CA VAL A 105 -4.98 14.46 -8.50
C VAL A 105 -6.19 13.59 -8.14
N HIS A 106 -6.66 12.81 -9.11
CA HIS A 106 -7.81 11.92 -8.87
C HIS A 106 -7.51 10.93 -7.74
N GLY A 107 -6.32 10.34 -7.75
CA GLY A 107 -5.93 9.39 -6.71
C GLY A 107 -5.93 10.01 -5.32
N PHE A 108 -5.38 11.22 -5.18
CA PHE A 108 -5.42 11.90 -3.89
C PHE A 108 -6.85 12.27 -3.49
N GLN A 109 -7.69 12.63 -4.45
CA GLN A 109 -9.09 12.96 -4.15
C GLN A 109 -9.87 11.76 -3.62
N VAL A 110 -9.56 10.54 -4.07
CA VAL A 110 -10.24 9.33 -3.58
C VAL A 110 -9.61 8.77 -2.31
N GLY A 111 -8.57 9.41 -1.78
CA GLY A 111 -8.06 9.08 -0.46
C GLY A 111 -6.68 8.47 -0.40
N ALA A 112 -5.90 8.52 -1.49
CA ALA A 112 -4.52 8.01 -1.45
C ALA A 112 -3.67 8.87 -0.54
N ASN A 113 -2.77 8.22 0.17
CA ASN A 113 -1.77 8.88 1.00
C ASN A 113 -0.48 9.11 0.23
N ASP A 114 -0.22 8.29 -0.80
CA ASP A 114 0.99 8.40 -1.60
C ASP A 114 0.83 7.61 -2.90
N PHE A 115 1.80 7.76 -3.79
CA PHE A 115 1.90 7.04 -5.06
C PHE A 115 3.30 6.47 -5.21
N LEU A 116 3.39 5.33 -5.88
CA LEU A 116 4.66 4.75 -6.29
C LEU A 116 4.53 4.33 -7.74
N SER A 117 5.29 4.98 -8.63
CA SER A 117 5.23 4.73 -10.07
C SER A 117 5.93 3.43 -10.42
N LYS A 118 5.33 2.66 -11.33
CA LYS A 118 5.98 1.49 -11.90
C LYS A 118 6.80 1.91 -13.13
N PRO A 119 7.99 1.39 -13.31
CA PRO A 119 8.71 0.48 -12.42
C PRO A 119 9.30 1.25 -11.23
N PHE A 120 9.38 0.58 -10.10
CA PHE A 120 9.95 1.17 -8.89
C PHE A 120 11.16 0.35 -8.44
N ASN A 121 12.01 0.96 -7.61
CA ASN A 121 13.09 0.23 -6.99
C ASN A 121 12.79 -0.04 -5.52
N LYS A 122 13.56 -0.96 -4.93
CA LYS A 122 13.35 -1.38 -3.54
C LYS A 122 13.47 -0.22 -2.57
N GLU A 123 14.48 0.62 -2.78
CA GLU A 123 14.73 1.74 -1.87
C GLU A 123 13.57 2.70 -1.81
N GLU A 124 12.99 3.02 -2.97
CA GLU A 124 11.84 3.92 -3.02
C GLU A 124 10.61 3.29 -2.37
N LEU A 125 10.37 2.01 -2.64
CA LEU A 125 9.27 1.28 -2.02
C LEU A 125 9.35 1.35 -0.51
N ILE A 126 10.52 0.98 0.04
CA ILE A 126 10.68 0.91 1.49
C ILE A 126 10.59 2.30 2.12
N MET A 127 11.15 3.32 1.45
CA MET A 127 11.08 4.68 1.95
C MET A 127 9.62 5.14 2.08
N ARG A 128 8.79 4.88 1.06
CA ARG A 128 7.39 5.30 1.11
C ARG A 128 6.58 4.52 2.12
N VAL A 129 6.85 3.21 2.23
CA VAL A 129 6.19 2.38 3.25
C VAL A 129 6.52 2.91 4.64
N MET A 130 7.81 3.13 4.91
CA MET A 130 8.24 3.63 6.22
C MET A 130 7.66 5.00 6.53
N HIS A 131 7.55 5.86 5.52
CA HIS A 131 6.95 7.18 5.72
C HIS A 131 5.51 7.06 6.22
N GLN A 132 4.71 6.20 5.60
CA GLN A 132 3.31 6.05 6.00
C GLN A 132 3.15 5.40 7.38
N ILE A 133 3.99 4.42 7.69
CA ILE A 133 3.94 3.74 8.99
C ILE A 133 4.37 4.68 10.11
N SER A 134 5.30 5.59 9.83
CA SER A 134 5.87 6.49 10.83
C SER A 134 4.98 7.68 11.18
N LEU A 135 3.94 7.92 10.39
CA LEU A 135 3.07 9.08 10.62
C LEU A 135 2.23 8.97 11.88
#